data_ece6efbd5186efb83a0a19911dd051e1
#
_entry.id   ece6efbd5186efb83a0a19911dd051e1
#
_cell.length_a   1.000
_cell.length_b   1.000
_cell.length_c   1.000
_cell.angle_alpha   90.00
_cell.angle_beta   90.00
_cell.angle_gamma   90.00
#
_symmetry.space_group_name_H-M   'P 1'
#
loop_
_entity.id
_entity.type
_entity.pdbx_description
1 polymer ?
#
loop_
_entity_poly.entity_id
_entity_poly.type
_entity_poly.pdbx_seq_one_letter_code
_entity_poly.pdbx_strand_id
1 'polypeptide(L)'
;PFYLSQAEEDFPLVNEDYSLNGQNMIIAYNSPVKDITVIGKPFNWGFFFLGRDRGLSFYWAMKLVVMVLLGFEVLMILTKRKKALSLIGAFALTFSPAVQWWFMQHVGDLIFFTLGLMTAFYHYFYNHDKKWLRTLMMLLVVIFGIGFILVIYPAHQVMLAYLLIFYFVGLLIYYSEKVSWDLLDVVLIGGAVLFIGGVMVHFWLTSKDALLASLNTLYPGKRVSTGGKWTIGEFFSFLTNWKIPFEDINYSNNSEVALFYHFFPTVFLASPFVLFGKKDSEQKLLGRILMIFCLFSIFWITVGLPKWLAEITLLSYVPPLRAILSFSFAACLLSIWFIAYIWREDVIPIWYKFILLAVNAWSYFYAITHSKMDNYFSDFETIAVAVLGTVILAFALFGWRRLFYLVFAALVIVSGFFVNPVVEGTGAIFEKTPAKEIQKIDQ
;
A
#
# COMPACT_ATOMS: atom_id res chain seq x y z
N PRO A 1 -11.82 -10.58 -18.25
CA PRO A 1 -13.09 -11.33 -18.44
C PRO A 1 -14.23 -10.70 -17.66
N PHE A 2 -14.13 -10.50 -16.30
CA PHE A 2 -15.21 -9.95 -15.48
C PHE A 2 -15.85 -8.66 -16.01
N TYR A 3 -15.05 -7.73 -16.55
CA TYR A 3 -15.57 -6.46 -17.06
C TYR A 3 -16.40 -6.62 -18.31
N LEU A 4 -16.02 -7.54 -19.18
CA LEU A 4 -16.71 -7.78 -20.45
C LEU A 4 -18.09 -8.37 -20.19
N SER A 5 -18.17 -9.48 -19.49
CA SER A 5 -19.44 -10.12 -19.15
C SER A 5 -20.35 -9.20 -18.32
N GLN A 6 -19.81 -8.46 -17.35
CA GLN A 6 -20.60 -7.47 -16.60
C GLN A 6 -21.15 -6.36 -17.50
N ALA A 7 -20.39 -5.91 -18.49
CA ALA A 7 -20.81 -4.87 -19.39
C ALA A 7 -21.85 -5.35 -20.43
N GLU A 8 -21.80 -6.62 -20.81
CA GLU A 8 -22.78 -7.25 -21.72
C GLU A 8 -24.14 -7.42 -21.04
N GLU A 9 -24.15 -7.78 -19.75
CA GLU A 9 -25.34 -7.99 -18.92
C GLU A 9 -25.78 -6.72 -18.13
N ASP A 10 -25.31 -5.54 -18.51
CA ASP A 10 -25.64 -4.25 -17.86
C ASP A 10 -25.30 -4.19 -16.36
N PHE A 11 -24.18 -4.81 -15.96
CA PHE A 11 -23.59 -4.79 -14.61
C PHE A 11 -24.49 -5.37 -13.50
N PRO A 12 -25.01 -6.59 -13.64
CA PRO A 12 -25.90 -7.20 -12.66
C PRO A 12 -25.20 -7.50 -11.33
N LEU A 13 -26.01 -7.64 -10.27
CA LEU A 13 -25.54 -8.06 -8.94
C LEU A 13 -25.09 -9.52 -8.95
N VAL A 14 -25.83 -10.38 -9.63
CA VAL A 14 -25.53 -11.78 -9.85
C VAL A 14 -25.38 -12.02 -11.35
N ASN A 15 -24.25 -12.58 -11.75
CA ASN A 15 -23.99 -12.88 -13.15
C ASN A 15 -23.89 -14.39 -13.35
N GLU A 16 -24.74 -14.94 -14.23
CA GLU A 16 -24.86 -16.38 -14.50
C GLU A 16 -23.79 -16.93 -15.46
N ASP A 17 -23.11 -16.07 -16.21
CA ASP A 17 -22.03 -16.45 -17.11
C ASP A 17 -20.83 -17.12 -16.40
N TYR A 18 -20.68 -16.88 -15.10
CA TYR A 18 -19.54 -17.38 -14.31
C TYR A 18 -19.80 -18.67 -13.55
N SER A 19 -21.04 -19.00 -13.27
CA SER A 19 -21.39 -20.24 -12.61
C SER A 19 -22.86 -20.61 -12.86
N LEU A 20 -23.18 -21.89 -12.78
CA LEU A 20 -24.54 -22.42 -12.99
C LEU A 20 -25.60 -21.79 -12.08
N ASN A 21 -25.22 -21.30 -10.92
CA ASN A 21 -26.10 -20.62 -9.94
C ASN A 21 -25.88 -19.12 -9.87
N GLY A 22 -25.13 -18.56 -10.81
CA GLY A 22 -24.70 -17.18 -10.79
C GLY A 22 -23.58 -16.89 -9.78
N GLN A 23 -22.77 -15.88 -10.08
CA GLN A 23 -21.71 -15.35 -9.21
C GLN A 23 -22.14 -14.00 -8.64
N ASN A 24 -22.07 -13.84 -7.31
CA ASN A 24 -22.24 -12.53 -6.71
C ASN A 24 -21.08 -11.61 -7.10
N MET A 25 -21.38 -10.55 -7.84
CA MET A 25 -20.39 -9.69 -8.47
C MET A 25 -19.88 -8.56 -7.55
N ILE A 26 -20.51 -8.32 -6.38
CA ILE A 26 -19.96 -7.39 -5.38
C ILE A 26 -18.67 -7.96 -4.78
N ILE A 27 -18.64 -9.28 -4.51
CA ILE A 27 -17.48 -9.97 -3.95
C ILE A 27 -16.51 -10.46 -5.03
N ALA A 28 -16.96 -10.53 -6.29
CA ALA A 28 -16.11 -10.82 -7.42
C ALA A 28 -15.12 -9.67 -7.61
N TYR A 29 -13.89 -10.05 -7.78
CA TYR A 29 -12.75 -9.18 -7.66
C TYR A 29 -12.81 -7.97 -8.62
N ASN A 30 -12.84 -6.75 -8.06
CA ASN A 30 -12.90 -5.48 -8.80
C ASN A 30 -13.97 -5.38 -9.89
N SER A 31 -15.01 -6.19 -9.81
CA SER A 31 -16.07 -6.19 -10.78
C SER A 31 -16.91 -4.90 -10.67
N PRO A 32 -17.22 -4.24 -11.78
CA PRO A 32 -18.22 -3.17 -11.78
C PRO A 32 -19.62 -3.76 -11.61
N VAL A 33 -20.40 -3.21 -10.67
CA VAL A 33 -21.76 -3.65 -10.35
C VAL A 33 -22.65 -2.44 -10.16
N LYS A 34 -23.87 -2.43 -10.71
CA LYS A 34 -24.87 -1.38 -10.44
C LYS A 34 -25.50 -1.58 -9.05
N ASP A 35 -24.71 -1.25 -8.04
CA ASP A 35 -25.09 -1.37 -6.62
C ASP A 35 -24.51 -0.19 -5.83
N ILE A 36 -25.09 0.15 -4.69
CA ILE A 36 -24.62 1.25 -3.84
C ILE A 36 -23.17 1.08 -3.37
N THR A 37 -22.69 -0.14 -3.28
CA THR A 37 -21.31 -0.46 -2.93
C THR A 37 -20.27 0.11 -3.90
N VAL A 38 -20.70 0.47 -5.13
CA VAL A 38 -19.81 1.09 -6.14
C VAL A 38 -19.31 2.47 -5.73
N ILE A 39 -19.97 3.13 -4.78
CA ILE A 39 -19.50 4.41 -4.21
C ILE A 39 -18.06 4.23 -3.67
N GLY A 40 -17.76 3.10 -3.05
CA GLY A 40 -16.43 2.77 -2.58
C GLY A 40 -15.45 2.29 -3.66
N LYS A 41 -15.87 2.18 -4.92
CA LYS A 41 -15.01 1.72 -6.03
C LYS A 41 -14.89 2.81 -7.11
N PRO A 42 -14.26 3.96 -6.82
CA PRO A 42 -14.26 5.12 -7.71
C PRO A 42 -13.65 4.85 -9.09
N PHE A 43 -12.68 3.94 -9.19
CA PHE A 43 -12.10 3.53 -10.47
C PHE A 43 -13.08 2.73 -11.34
N ASN A 44 -14.16 2.17 -10.80
CA ASN A 44 -15.20 1.49 -11.58
C ASN A 44 -16.26 2.45 -12.13
N TRP A 45 -16.34 3.71 -11.67
CA TRP A 45 -17.38 4.63 -12.10
C TRP A 45 -17.38 4.88 -13.61
N GLY A 46 -16.19 4.84 -14.23
CA GLY A 46 -16.07 5.02 -15.69
C GLY A 46 -16.87 4.03 -16.53
N PHE A 47 -17.10 2.81 -16.05
CA PHE A 47 -17.89 1.81 -16.77
C PHE A 47 -19.34 2.24 -16.96
N PHE A 48 -19.92 2.95 -15.99
CA PHE A 48 -21.31 3.38 -16.03
C PHE A 48 -21.55 4.62 -16.90
N PHE A 49 -20.54 5.48 -17.07
CA PHE A 49 -20.67 6.75 -17.81
C PHE A 49 -20.02 6.72 -19.19
N LEU A 50 -18.99 5.89 -19.39
CA LEU A 50 -18.16 5.88 -20.58
C LEU A 50 -18.31 4.59 -21.40
N GLY A 51 -19.05 3.61 -20.89
CA GLY A 51 -19.22 2.30 -21.49
C GLY A 51 -17.99 1.38 -21.29
N ARG A 52 -18.04 0.20 -21.91
CA ARG A 52 -17.12 -0.91 -21.70
C ARG A 52 -15.65 -0.55 -21.91
N ASP A 53 -15.29 -0.09 -23.09
CA ASP A 53 -13.89 0.07 -23.50
C ASP A 53 -13.25 1.30 -22.86
N ARG A 54 -13.96 2.42 -22.85
CA ARG A 54 -13.49 3.65 -22.18
C ARG A 54 -13.54 3.52 -20.67
N GLY A 55 -14.47 2.73 -20.13
CA GLY A 55 -14.57 2.42 -18.72
C GLY A 55 -13.33 1.66 -18.22
N LEU A 56 -12.82 0.72 -19.00
CA LEU A 56 -11.57 0.03 -18.67
C LEU A 56 -10.36 0.99 -18.71
N SER A 57 -10.29 1.84 -19.70
CA SER A 57 -9.24 2.88 -19.80
C SER A 57 -9.31 3.85 -18.61
N PHE A 58 -10.51 4.25 -18.20
CA PHE A 58 -10.75 5.08 -17.02
C PHE A 58 -10.27 4.37 -15.74
N TYR A 59 -10.62 3.09 -15.57
CA TYR A 59 -10.19 2.28 -14.42
C TYR A 59 -8.67 2.33 -14.22
N TRP A 60 -7.91 2.07 -15.28
CA TRP A 60 -6.45 2.10 -15.25
C TRP A 60 -5.90 3.49 -14.99
N ALA A 61 -6.35 4.46 -15.77
CA ALA A 61 -5.86 5.84 -15.69
C ALA A 61 -6.17 6.47 -14.32
N MET A 62 -7.41 6.34 -13.86
CA MET A 62 -7.84 6.88 -12.57
C MET A 62 -7.05 6.28 -11.42
N LYS A 63 -6.89 4.96 -11.40
CA LYS A 63 -6.17 4.26 -10.34
C LYS A 63 -4.71 4.68 -10.28
N LEU A 64 -4.00 4.75 -11.41
CA LEU A 64 -2.62 5.20 -11.48
C LEU A 64 -2.46 6.67 -11.12
N VAL A 65 -3.19 7.55 -11.80
CA VAL A 65 -3.04 9.01 -11.65
C VAL A 65 -3.40 9.44 -10.22
N VAL A 66 -4.55 8.97 -9.71
CA VAL A 66 -4.98 9.35 -8.36
C VAL A 66 -4.07 8.75 -7.29
N MET A 67 -3.54 7.53 -7.48
CA MET A 67 -2.55 6.97 -6.55
C MET A 67 -1.27 7.81 -6.49
N VAL A 68 -0.75 8.28 -7.64
CA VAL A 68 0.39 9.22 -7.65
C VAL A 68 0.04 10.52 -6.92
N LEU A 69 -1.14 11.09 -7.16
CA LEU A 69 -1.56 12.33 -6.52
C LEU A 69 -1.73 12.17 -5.00
N LEU A 70 -2.38 11.10 -4.55
CA LEU A 70 -2.53 10.79 -3.12
C LEU A 70 -1.18 10.49 -2.47
N GLY A 71 -0.33 9.70 -3.11
CA GLY A 71 1.04 9.45 -2.65
C GLY A 71 1.86 10.74 -2.56
N PHE A 72 1.74 11.62 -3.57
CA PHE A 72 2.39 12.93 -3.54
C PHE A 72 1.89 13.77 -2.37
N GLU A 73 0.58 13.83 -2.12
CA GLU A 73 0.02 14.62 -1.03
C GLU A 73 0.45 14.08 0.34
N VAL A 74 0.34 12.76 0.58
CA VAL A 74 0.83 12.15 1.83
C VAL A 74 2.32 12.46 2.05
N LEU A 75 3.12 12.37 1.00
CA LEU A 75 4.55 12.69 1.11
C LEU A 75 4.82 14.20 1.25
N MET A 76 3.99 15.07 0.68
CA MET A 76 4.07 16.52 0.94
C MET A 76 3.81 16.84 2.41
N ILE A 77 2.86 16.13 3.03
CA ILE A 77 2.60 16.22 4.48
C ILE A 77 3.84 15.76 5.27
N LEU A 78 4.32 14.56 5.00
CA LEU A 78 5.44 13.95 5.71
C LEU A 78 6.75 14.73 5.55
N THR A 79 7.00 15.30 4.39
CA THR A 79 8.25 15.99 4.07
C THR A 79 8.24 17.48 4.36
N LYS A 80 7.14 18.03 4.91
CA LYS A 80 6.93 19.49 5.00
C LYS A 80 7.15 20.19 3.65
N ARG A 81 6.46 19.69 2.62
CA ARG A 81 6.39 20.27 1.27
C ARG A 81 7.70 20.28 0.47
N LYS A 82 8.56 19.26 0.65
CA LYS A 82 9.74 19.07 -0.23
C LYS A 82 9.30 18.43 -1.56
N LYS A 83 8.83 19.24 -2.50
CA LYS A 83 8.15 18.83 -3.75
C LYS A 83 8.90 17.73 -4.52
N ALA A 84 10.21 17.90 -4.78
CA ALA A 84 10.98 16.92 -5.56
C ALA A 84 11.07 15.56 -4.86
N LEU A 85 11.33 15.53 -3.55
CA LEU A 85 11.38 14.31 -2.77
C LEU A 85 10.00 13.63 -2.72
N SER A 86 8.94 14.40 -2.53
CA SER A 86 7.56 13.92 -2.52
C SER A 86 7.15 13.35 -3.86
N LEU A 87 7.54 13.99 -4.97
CA LEU A 87 7.21 13.51 -6.31
C LEU A 87 7.90 12.19 -6.63
N ILE A 88 9.21 12.09 -6.41
CA ILE A 88 9.95 10.84 -6.64
C ILE A 88 9.44 9.74 -5.72
N GLY A 89 9.14 10.07 -4.45
CA GLY A 89 8.55 9.13 -3.52
C GLY A 89 7.16 8.65 -3.95
N ALA A 90 6.31 9.52 -4.50
CA ALA A 90 5.00 9.14 -5.02
C ALA A 90 5.12 8.16 -6.19
N PHE A 91 6.07 8.39 -7.09
CA PHE A 91 6.38 7.43 -8.14
C PHE A 91 6.93 6.12 -7.59
N ALA A 92 7.82 6.18 -6.59
CA ALA A 92 8.35 4.99 -5.92
C ALA A 92 7.26 4.17 -5.22
N LEU A 93 6.24 4.80 -4.65
CA LEU A 93 5.08 4.12 -4.07
C LEU A 93 4.19 3.51 -5.16
N THR A 94 3.76 4.32 -6.13
CA THR A 94 2.79 3.88 -7.14
C THR A 94 3.37 2.83 -8.09
N PHE A 95 4.59 3.02 -8.55
CA PHE A 95 5.27 2.10 -9.48
C PHE A 95 6.18 1.09 -8.78
N SER A 96 6.06 0.96 -7.45
CA SER A 96 6.70 -0.14 -6.74
C SER A 96 6.25 -1.49 -7.32
N PRO A 97 7.16 -2.45 -7.51
CA PRO A 97 6.78 -3.82 -7.83
C PRO A 97 5.74 -4.40 -6.89
N ALA A 98 5.77 -4.03 -5.60
CA ALA A 98 4.76 -4.39 -4.61
C ALA A 98 3.32 -4.00 -5.01
N VAL A 99 3.15 -2.85 -5.67
CA VAL A 99 1.84 -2.38 -6.16
C VAL A 99 1.56 -2.95 -7.55
N GLN A 100 2.56 -2.94 -8.43
CA GLN A 100 2.35 -3.26 -9.85
C GLN A 100 2.03 -4.74 -10.08
N TRP A 101 2.67 -5.68 -9.38
CA TRP A 101 2.31 -7.11 -9.41
C TRP A 101 0.89 -7.39 -8.87
N TRP A 102 0.38 -6.51 -8.00
CA TRP A 102 -0.95 -6.60 -7.40
C TRP A 102 -1.88 -5.47 -7.87
N PHE A 103 -1.60 -4.83 -8.99
CA PHE A 103 -2.29 -3.62 -9.43
C PHE A 103 -3.79 -3.83 -9.65
N MET A 104 -4.16 -4.92 -10.30
CA MET A 104 -5.58 -5.29 -10.52
C MET A 104 -6.19 -5.93 -9.28
N GLN A 105 -5.42 -6.18 -8.26
CA GLN A 105 -5.82 -6.97 -7.11
C GLN A 105 -5.52 -6.24 -5.79
N HIS A 106 -6.07 -6.76 -4.75
CA HIS A 106 -6.16 -6.37 -3.35
C HIS A 106 -5.14 -5.33 -2.86
N VAL A 107 -3.85 -5.54 -3.10
CA VAL A 107 -2.79 -4.67 -2.57
C VAL A 107 -2.83 -3.28 -3.19
N GLY A 108 -2.95 -3.19 -4.53
CA GLY A 108 -3.03 -1.89 -5.20
C GLY A 108 -4.20 -1.06 -4.69
N ASP A 109 -5.37 -1.69 -4.49
CA ASP A 109 -6.56 -1.02 -3.96
C ASP A 109 -6.38 -0.61 -2.50
N LEU A 110 -5.81 -1.49 -1.66
CA LEU A 110 -5.55 -1.18 -0.26
C LEU A 110 -4.58 -0.02 -0.09
N ILE A 111 -3.51 0.05 -0.90
CA ILE A 111 -2.58 1.19 -0.88
C ILE A 111 -3.27 2.47 -1.35
N PHE A 112 -4.06 2.41 -2.43
CA PHE A 112 -4.86 3.54 -2.91
C PHE A 112 -5.76 4.10 -1.80
N PHE A 113 -6.57 3.24 -1.18
CA PHE A 113 -7.49 3.67 -0.13
C PHE A 113 -6.77 4.11 1.14
N THR A 114 -5.65 3.47 1.50
CA THR A 114 -4.84 3.88 2.66
C THR A 114 -4.26 5.28 2.46
N LEU A 115 -3.69 5.59 1.30
CA LEU A 115 -3.20 6.94 0.97
C LEU A 115 -4.35 7.96 0.97
N GLY A 116 -5.51 7.59 0.44
CA GLY A 116 -6.71 8.42 0.44
C GLY A 116 -7.21 8.74 1.84
N LEU A 117 -7.32 7.74 2.72
CA LEU A 117 -7.73 7.94 4.11
C LEU A 117 -6.70 8.73 4.92
N MET A 118 -5.39 8.49 4.72
CA MET A 118 -4.35 9.30 5.36
C MET A 118 -4.45 10.77 4.95
N THR A 119 -4.67 11.06 3.67
CA THR A 119 -4.87 12.42 3.15
C THR A 119 -6.13 13.06 3.76
N ALA A 120 -7.24 12.33 3.74
CA ALA A 120 -8.52 12.83 4.24
C ALA A 120 -8.47 13.11 5.76
N PHE A 121 -7.94 12.20 6.56
CA PHE A 121 -7.78 12.39 8.00
C PHE A 121 -6.89 13.59 8.34
N TYR A 122 -5.74 13.73 7.66
CA TYR A 122 -4.85 14.85 7.91
C TYR A 122 -5.53 16.19 7.61
N HIS A 123 -6.12 16.33 6.42
CA HIS A 123 -6.73 17.58 6.02
C HIS A 123 -8.03 17.91 6.76
N TYR A 124 -8.75 16.92 7.26
CA TYR A 124 -9.89 17.13 8.16
C TYR A 124 -9.48 17.90 9.41
N PHE A 125 -8.36 17.52 10.05
CA PHE A 125 -7.84 18.20 11.22
C PHE A 125 -7.09 19.48 10.88
N TYR A 126 -6.19 19.44 9.90
CA TYR A 126 -5.31 20.55 9.55
C TYR A 126 -6.07 21.79 9.03
N ASN A 127 -7.14 21.58 8.27
CA ASN A 127 -7.98 22.63 7.70
C ASN A 127 -9.34 22.74 8.40
N HIS A 128 -9.41 22.42 9.66
CA HIS A 128 -10.66 22.30 10.40
C HIS A 128 -11.51 23.59 10.42
N ASP A 129 -10.89 24.74 10.37
CA ASP A 129 -11.53 26.07 10.27
C ASP A 129 -12.37 26.24 8.97
N LYS A 130 -12.07 25.47 7.92
CA LYS A 130 -12.72 25.55 6.62
C LYS A 130 -13.82 24.51 6.47
N LYS A 131 -15.07 24.88 6.78
CA LYS A 131 -16.24 24.00 6.75
C LYS A 131 -16.37 23.17 5.47
N TRP A 132 -16.16 23.80 4.30
CA TRP A 132 -16.25 23.09 3.02
C TRP A 132 -15.18 22.00 2.85
N LEU A 133 -13.95 22.25 3.34
CA LEU A 133 -12.88 21.25 3.31
C LEU A 133 -13.16 20.11 4.27
N ARG A 134 -13.68 20.38 5.49
CA ARG A 134 -14.11 19.32 6.41
C ARG A 134 -15.16 18.42 5.75
N THR A 135 -16.17 19.02 5.12
CA THR A 135 -17.22 18.27 4.42
C THR A 135 -16.64 17.43 3.29
N LEU A 136 -15.76 18.02 2.47
CA LEU A 136 -15.09 17.30 1.38
C LEU A 136 -14.22 16.15 1.90
N MET A 137 -13.42 16.38 2.94
CA MET A 137 -12.59 15.33 3.54
C MET A 137 -13.42 14.20 4.14
N MET A 138 -14.54 14.51 4.79
CA MET A 138 -15.43 13.48 5.31
C MET A 138 -16.11 12.68 4.18
N LEU A 139 -16.45 13.31 3.06
CA LEU A 139 -16.94 12.61 1.87
C LEU A 139 -15.88 11.63 1.32
N LEU A 140 -14.62 12.06 1.29
CA LEU A 140 -13.51 11.19 0.91
C LEU A 140 -13.30 10.05 1.90
N VAL A 141 -13.46 10.30 3.22
CA VAL A 141 -13.44 9.24 4.25
C VAL A 141 -14.53 8.20 3.97
N VAL A 142 -15.73 8.63 3.60
CA VAL A 142 -16.83 7.70 3.25
C VAL A 142 -16.46 6.87 2.02
N ILE A 143 -16.04 7.50 0.92
CA ILE A 143 -15.70 6.81 -0.32
C ILE A 143 -14.54 5.81 -0.10
N PHE A 144 -13.43 6.30 0.45
CA PHE A 144 -12.25 5.47 0.66
C PHE A 144 -12.44 4.44 1.78
N GLY A 145 -13.25 4.75 2.80
CA GLY A 145 -13.58 3.83 3.88
C GLY A 145 -14.41 2.65 3.39
N ILE A 146 -15.47 2.90 2.62
CA ILE A 146 -16.26 1.84 1.98
C ILE A 146 -15.36 1.01 1.05
N GLY A 147 -14.54 1.67 0.22
CA GLY A 147 -13.63 0.99 -0.68
C GLY A 147 -12.62 0.12 0.06
N PHE A 148 -12.00 0.64 1.11
CA PHE A 148 -11.06 -0.11 1.94
C PHE A 148 -11.71 -1.37 2.54
N ILE A 149 -12.91 -1.26 3.10
CA ILE A 149 -13.62 -2.39 3.70
C ILE A 149 -13.97 -3.44 2.64
N LEU A 150 -14.44 -3.02 1.48
CA LEU A 150 -14.91 -3.90 0.40
C LEU A 150 -13.81 -4.55 -0.44
N VAL A 151 -12.52 -4.31 -0.14
CA VAL A 151 -11.43 -5.12 -0.73
C VAL A 151 -11.52 -6.57 -0.30
N ILE A 152 -12.02 -6.86 0.89
CA ILE A 152 -12.28 -8.20 1.43
C ILE A 152 -11.05 -9.13 1.33
N TYR A 153 -9.88 -8.61 1.68
CA TYR A 153 -8.65 -9.38 1.77
C TYR A 153 -7.92 -9.16 3.10
N PRO A 154 -8.41 -9.78 4.20
CA PRO A 154 -7.96 -9.52 5.56
C PRO A 154 -6.44 -9.67 5.75
N ALA A 155 -5.80 -10.55 4.99
CA ALA A 155 -4.37 -10.84 5.12
C ALA A 155 -3.45 -9.61 4.99
N HIS A 156 -3.82 -8.61 4.19
CA HIS A 156 -3.13 -7.33 4.09
C HIS A 156 -3.93 -6.18 4.72
N GLN A 157 -5.26 -6.26 4.63
CA GLN A 157 -6.19 -5.22 5.04
C GLN A 157 -6.10 -4.90 6.54
N VAL A 158 -6.03 -5.92 7.40
CA VAL A 158 -5.98 -5.74 8.85
C VAL A 158 -4.73 -4.98 9.28
N MET A 159 -3.55 -5.28 8.73
CA MET A 159 -2.33 -4.55 9.07
C MET A 159 -2.38 -3.09 8.61
N LEU A 160 -2.91 -2.81 7.41
CA LEU A 160 -3.08 -1.44 6.94
C LEU A 160 -4.17 -0.69 7.74
N ALA A 161 -5.20 -1.39 8.22
CA ALA A 161 -6.17 -0.81 9.15
C ALA A 161 -5.51 -0.38 10.46
N TYR A 162 -4.58 -1.16 11.02
CA TYR A 162 -3.79 -0.74 12.18
C TYR A 162 -2.94 0.50 11.89
N LEU A 163 -2.32 0.61 10.73
CA LEU A 163 -1.60 1.82 10.32
C LEU A 163 -2.54 3.04 10.33
N LEU A 164 -3.72 2.89 9.73
CA LEU A 164 -4.74 3.95 9.71
C LEU A 164 -5.23 4.32 11.11
N ILE A 165 -5.44 3.34 11.99
CA ILE A 165 -5.83 3.58 13.38
C ILE A 165 -4.74 4.35 14.12
N PHE A 166 -3.47 3.93 14.04
CA PHE A 166 -2.36 4.65 14.67
C PHE A 166 -2.22 6.08 14.13
N TYR A 167 -2.39 6.23 12.81
CA TYR A 167 -2.33 7.53 12.17
C TYR A 167 -3.47 8.45 12.62
N PHE A 168 -4.71 7.97 12.58
CA PHE A 168 -5.90 8.71 13.00
C PHE A 168 -5.84 9.09 14.48
N VAL A 169 -5.55 8.12 15.37
CA VAL A 169 -5.46 8.35 16.82
C VAL A 169 -4.33 9.34 17.14
N GLY A 170 -3.18 9.21 16.49
CA GLY A 170 -2.09 10.16 16.67
C GLY A 170 -2.46 11.58 16.24
N LEU A 171 -3.14 11.75 15.11
CA LEU A 171 -3.67 13.05 14.67
C LEU A 171 -4.74 13.57 15.65
N LEU A 172 -5.67 12.73 16.07
CA LEU A 172 -6.72 13.10 17.01
C LEU A 172 -6.12 13.63 18.31
N ILE A 173 -5.16 12.94 18.91
CA ILE A 173 -4.48 13.38 20.14
C ILE A 173 -3.77 14.73 19.90
N TYR A 174 -3.06 14.87 18.79
CA TYR A 174 -2.31 16.09 18.50
C TYR A 174 -3.18 17.31 18.24
N TYR A 175 -4.31 17.12 17.58
CA TYR A 175 -5.21 18.19 17.19
C TYR A 175 -6.37 18.40 18.17
N SER A 176 -6.59 17.52 19.14
CA SER A 176 -7.74 17.57 20.08
C SER A 176 -7.89 18.93 20.77
N GLU A 177 -6.79 19.55 21.18
CA GLU A 177 -6.77 20.88 21.84
C GLU A 177 -6.69 22.05 20.85
N LYS A 178 -6.43 21.78 19.57
CA LYS A 178 -6.23 22.83 18.53
C LYS A 178 -7.47 23.03 17.67
N VAL A 179 -8.41 22.12 17.74
CA VAL A 179 -9.60 22.08 16.92
C VAL A 179 -10.82 22.44 17.77
N SER A 180 -11.63 23.35 17.28
CA SER A 180 -12.91 23.71 17.89
C SER A 180 -14.01 22.80 17.35
N TRP A 181 -14.35 21.74 18.07
CA TRP A 181 -15.43 20.83 17.70
C TRP A 181 -16.77 21.56 17.71
N ASP A 182 -17.55 21.43 16.63
CA ASP A 182 -18.85 22.05 16.46
C ASP A 182 -19.92 21.04 16.03
N LEU A 183 -21.17 21.52 15.90
CA LEU A 183 -22.29 20.67 15.45
C LEU A 183 -22.06 20.05 14.08
N LEU A 184 -21.31 20.73 13.20
CA LEU A 184 -20.97 20.19 11.88
C LEU A 184 -20.15 18.93 11.99
N ASP A 185 -19.20 18.84 12.93
CA ASP A 185 -18.41 17.62 13.15
C ASP A 185 -19.29 16.46 13.56
N VAL A 186 -20.24 16.69 14.49
CA VAL A 186 -21.19 15.67 14.92
C VAL A 186 -22.05 15.16 13.75
N VAL A 187 -22.53 16.08 12.90
CA VAL A 187 -23.34 15.74 11.73
C VAL A 187 -22.50 14.99 10.68
N LEU A 188 -21.26 15.44 10.41
CA LEU A 188 -20.40 14.81 9.43
C LEU A 188 -19.96 13.42 9.88
N ILE A 189 -19.48 13.28 11.11
CA ILE A 189 -19.01 11.99 11.66
C ILE A 189 -20.18 11.03 11.80
N GLY A 190 -21.30 11.50 12.41
CA GLY A 190 -22.50 10.69 12.58
C GLY A 190 -23.08 10.25 11.24
N GLY A 191 -23.17 11.17 10.26
CA GLY A 191 -23.62 10.88 8.91
C GLY A 191 -22.72 9.88 8.20
N ALA A 192 -21.39 10.01 8.31
CA ALA A 192 -20.44 9.08 7.72
C ALA A 192 -20.58 7.67 8.34
N VAL A 193 -20.66 7.57 9.66
CA VAL A 193 -20.84 6.28 10.37
C VAL A 193 -22.15 5.61 9.96
N LEU A 194 -23.25 6.36 9.93
CA LEU A 194 -24.55 5.84 9.52
C LEU A 194 -24.56 5.40 8.04
N PHE A 195 -23.96 6.19 7.17
CA PHE A 195 -23.92 5.86 5.75
C PHE A 195 -23.04 4.64 5.46
N ILE A 196 -21.82 4.61 5.99
CA ILE A 196 -20.92 3.45 5.85
C ILE A 196 -21.58 2.21 6.47
N GLY A 197 -22.16 2.35 7.67
CA GLY A 197 -22.88 1.26 8.34
C GLY A 197 -24.05 0.75 7.50
N GLY A 198 -24.85 1.65 6.91
CA GLY A 198 -25.95 1.29 6.04
C GLY A 198 -25.50 0.54 4.78
N VAL A 199 -24.41 0.99 4.12
CA VAL A 199 -23.83 0.29 2.97
C VAL A 199 -23.29 -1.08 3.39
N MET A 200 -22.67 -1.22 4.57
CA MET A 200 -22.17 -2.51 5.05
C MET A 200 -23.32 -3.48 5.42
N VAL A 201 -24.40 -2.99 6.00
CA VAL A 201 -25.61 -3.79 6.26
C VAL A 201 -26.22 -4.27 4.93
N HIS A 202 -26.36 -3.39 3.96
CA HIS A 202 -26.82 -3.74 2.61
C HIS A 202 -25.91 -4.80 1.98
N PHE A 203 -24.60 -4.58 1.99
CA PHE A 203 -23.60 -5.55 1.52
C PHE A 203 -23.76 -6.92 2.19
N TRP A 204 -23.90 -6.94 3.52
CA TRP A 204 -24.12 -8.19 4.25
C TRP A 204 -25.39 -8.90 3.80
N LEU A 205 -26.51 -8.19 3.70
CA LEU A 205 -27.79 -8.78 3.31
C LEU A 205 -27.79 -9.35 1.88
N THR A 206 -27.07 -8.70 0.97
CA THR A 206 -26.99 -9.11 -0.45
C THR A 206 -25.94 -10.16 -0.75
N SER A 207 -24.90 -10.27 0.11
CA SER A 207 -23.72 -11.10 -0.19
C SER A 207 -23.40 -12.15 0.87
N LYS A 208 -24.21 -12.26 1.94
CA LYS A 208 -23.93 -13.14 3.10
C LYS A 208 -23.68 -14.60 2.73
N ASP A 209 -24.47 -15.15 1.80
CA ASP A 209 -24.36 -16.56 1.45
C ASP A 209 -23.04 -16.85 0.73
N ALA A 210 -22.65 -15.99 -0.19
CA ALA A 210 -21.37 -16.08 -0.88
C ALA A 210 -20.17 -15.85 0.08
N LEU A 211 -20.30 -14.90 1.02
CA LEU A 211 -19.29 -14.68 2.06
C LEU A 211 -19.16 -15.87 3.00
N LEU A 212 -20.26 -16.43 3.47
CA LEU A 212 -20.27 -17.62 4.34
C LEU A 212 -19.69 -18.84 3.63
N ALA A 213 -20.01 -19.03 2.34
CA ALA A 213 -19.39 -20.06 1.54
C ALA A 213 -17.88 -19.92 1.46
N SER A 214 -17.36 -18.69 1.21
CA SER A 214 -15.94 -18.39 1.20
C SER A 214 -15.28 -18.61 2.57
N LEU A 215 -15.89 -18.17 3.65
CA LEU A 215 -15.39 -18.34 5.01
C LEU A 215 -15.33 -19.82 5.47
N ASN A 216 -16.17 -20.68 4.91
CA ASN A 216 -16.17 -22.10 5.21
C ASN A 216 -15.14 -22.92 4.42
N THR A 217 -14.40 -22.32 3.50
CA THR A 217 -13.31 -22.97 2.78
C THR A 217 -12.08 -23.19 3.68
N LEU A 218 -11.20 -24.11 3.28
CA LEU A 218 -9.90 -24.32 3.93
C LEU A 218 -9.00 -23.07 3.79
N TYR A 219 -9.07 -22.45 2.63
CA TYR A 219 -8.36 -21.23 2.29
C TYR A 219 -9.27 -20.35 1.39
N PRO A 220 -9.45 -19.08 1.73
CA PRO A 220 -8.84 -18.31 2.81
C PRO A 220 -9.50 -18.47 4.20
N GLY A 221 -10.67 -19.12 4.30
CA GLY A 221 -11.59 -19.01 5.43
C GLY A 221 -11.08 -19.47 6.80
N LYS A 222 -10.64 -20.75 6.90
CA LYS A 222 -10.30 -21.37 8.21
C LYS A 222 -8.83 -21.18 8.63
N ARG A 223 -8.08 -20.36 7.93
CA ARG A 223 -6.67 -20.13 8.25
C ARG A 223 -6.52 -19.24 9.47
N VAL A 224 -5.78 -19.70 10.48
CA VAL A 224 -5.46 -18.95 11.69
C VAL A 224 -3.95 -18.79 11.81
N SER A 225 -3.50 -17.55 12.02
CA SER A 225 -2.11 -17.21 12.31
C SER A 225 -1.96 -16.69 13.73
N THR A 226 -0.87 -17.02 14.38
CA THR A 226 -0.48 -16.46 15.69
C THR A 226 0.69 -15.51 15.59
N GLY A 227 1.13 -15.18 14.37
CA GLY A 227 2.37 -14.43 14.16
C GLY A 227 3.63 -15.27 14.38
N GLY A 228 4.78 -14.60 14.55
CA GLY A 228 6.08 -15.26 14.67
C GLY A 228 6.62 -15.78 13.34
N LYS A 229 7.59 -16.70 13.38
CA LYS A 229 8.24 -17.31 12.18
C LYS A 229 9.02 -16.31 11.32
N TRP A 230 9.72 -15.41 11.98
CA TRP A 230 10.58 -14.44 11.31
C TRP A 230 11.70 -15.11 10.51
N THR A 231 11.92 -14.56 9.30
CA THR A 231 13.08 -14.83 8.46
C THR A 231 13.67 -13.49 8.04
N ILE A 232 14.97 -13.27 8.32
CA ILE A 232 15.60 -11.94 8.12
C ILE A 232 15.51 -11.47 6.67
N GLY A 233 15.68 -12.35 5.70
CA GLY A 233 15.62 -12.01 4.29
C GLY A 233 14.29 -11.44 3.83
N GLU A 234 13.21 -11.80 4.47
CA GLU A 234 11.87 -11.34 4.10
C GLU A 234 11.69 -9.83 4.28
N PHE A 235 12.34 -9.21 5.28
CA PHE A 235 12.32 -7.75 5.43
C PHE A 235 13.10 -7.01 4.35
N PHE A 236 14.01 -7.70 3.68
CA PHE A 236 14.92 -7.14 2.68
C PHE A 236 14.60 -7.61 1.26
N SER A 237 13.50 -8.33 1.06
CA SER A 237 13.17 -8.86 -0.27
C SER A 237 12.97 -7.77 -1.33
N PHE A 238 12.73 -6.49 -0.94
CA PHE A 238 12.76 -5.35 -1.87
C PHE A 238 14.09 -5.20 -2.62
N LEU A 239 15.17 -5.82 -2.14
CA LEU A 239 16.46 -5.84 -2.84
C LEU A 239 16.39 -6.60 -4.16
N THR A 240 15.41 -7.47 -4.36
CA THR A 240 15.18 -8.17 -5.63
C THR A 240 14.43 -7.33 -6.67
N ASN A 241 13.81 -6.22 -6.28
CA ASN A 241 12.89 -5.44 -7.12
C ASN A 241 13.49 -4.98 -8.47
N TRP A 242 14.79 -4.71 -8.53
CA TRP A 242 15.45 -4.26 -9.76
C TRP A 242 15.70 -5.40 -10.75
N LYS A 243 15.75 -6.66 -10.27
CA LYS A 243 16.01 -7.86 -11.06
C LYS A 243 14.71 -8.56 -11.47
N ILE A 244 13.71 -8.59 -10.61
CA ILE A 244 12.41 -9.24 -10.84
C ILE A 244 11.77 -8.91 -12.21
N PRO A 245 11.82 -7.68 -12.77
CA PRO A 245 11.25 -7.40 -14.08
C PRO A 245 11.90 -8.15 -15.24
N PHE A 246 13.11 -8.65 -15.05
CA PHE A 246 13.94 -9.28 -16.09
C PHE A 246 14.19 -10.77 -15.83
N GLU A 247 14.08 -11.22 -14.58
CA GLU A 247 14.33 -12.60 -14.18
C GLU A 247 13.40 -13.00 -13.04
N ASP A 248 12.61 -14.04 -13.25
CA ASP A 248 11.65 -14.54 -12.26
C ASP A 248 12.35 -15.07 -11.00
N ILE A 249 11.70 -14.88 -9.87
CA ILE A 249 12.16 -15.43 -8.58
C ILE A 249 12.08 -16.96 -8.63
N ASN A 250 13.18 -17.62 -8.24
CA ASN A 250 13.30 -19.08 -8.26
C ASN A 250 12.90 -19.79 -6.96
N TYR A 251 12.63 -19.06 -5.88
CA TYR A 251 12.30 -19.61 -4.56
C TYR A 251 10.90 -19.24 -4.02
N SER A 252 10.17 -18.41 -4.73
CA SER A 252 8.81 -17.95 -4.38
C SER A 252 8.12 -17.47 -5.67
N ASN A 253 7.12 -16.60 -5.54
CA ASN A 253 6.60 -15.90 -6.70
C ASN A 253 6.87 -14.38 -6.61
N ASN A 254 7.00 -13.73 -7.75
CA ASN A 254 7.38 -12.32 -7.87
C ASN A 254 6.49 -11.39 -7.06
N SER A 255 5.18 -11.62 -7.05
CA SER A 255 4.21 -10.77 -6.36
C SER A 255 4.31 -10.86 -4.83
N GLU A 256 4.77 -11.98 -4.28
CA GLU A 256 4.90 -12.17 -2.83
C GLU A 256 6.21 -11.64 -2.26
N VAL A 257 7.24 -11.56 -3.11
CA VAL A 257 8.59 -11.11 -2.73
C VAL A 257 8.75 -9.61 -2.93
N ALA A 258 8.04 -9.02 -3.91
CA ALA A 258 8.10 -7.60 -4.21
C ALA A 258 7.59 -6.74 -3.04
N LEU A 259 8.42 -5.79 -2.57
CA LEU A 259 8.14 -4.89 -1.47
C LEU A 259 8.45 -3.43 -1.84
N PHE A 260 8.12 -2.51 -0.94
CA PHE A 260 8.51 -1.11 -1.07
C PHE A 260 9.96 -0.89 -0.65
N TYR A 261 10.67 0.04 -1.30
CA TYR A 261 12.04 0.42 -0.92
C TYR A 261 12.06 1.16 0.42
N HIS A 262 13.00 0.80 1.30
CA HIS A 262 13.19 1.43 2.60
C HIS A 262 14.62 1.30 3.11
N PHE A 263 14.96 2.07 4.16
CA PHE A 263 16.27 2.03 4.81
C PHE A 263 16.21 1.39 6.22
N PHE A 264 15.50 0.27 6.36
CA PHE A 264 15.59 -0.55 7.57
C PHE A 264 16.92 -1.33 7.56
N PRO A 265 17.64 -1.47 8.68
CA PRO A 265 17.35 -0.95 10.01
C PRO A 265 17.87 0.47 10.29
N THR A 266 18.50 1.11 9.32
CA THR A 266 19.22 2.39 9.47
C THR A 266 18.36 3.50 10.08
N VAL A 267 17.11 3.66 9.60
CA VAL A 267 16.21 4.69 10.11
C VAL A 267 15.87 4.46 11.58
N PHE A 268 15.75 3.21 11.99
CA PHE A 268 15.48 2.83 13.39
C PHE A 268 16.66 3.18 14.29
N LEU A 269 17.88 2.90 13.86
CA LEU A 269 19.10 3.23 14.60
C LEU A 269 19.32 4.75 14.68
N ALA A 270 18.90 5.50 13.67
CA ALA A 270 18.95 6.96 13.66
C ALA A 270 17.85 7.61 14.52
N SER A 271 16.80 6.87 14.91
CA SER A 271 15.62 7.40 15.60
C SER A 271 15.93 8.18 16.90
N PRO A 272 16.93 7.81 17.74
CA PRO A 272 17.25 8.59 18.94
C PRO A 272 17.62 10.06 18.64
N PHE A 273 18.30 10.32 17.54
CA PHE A 273 18.68 11.68 17.14
C PHE A 273 17.53 12.48 16.51
N VAL A 274 16.58 11.79 15.91
CA VAL A 274 15.54 12.39 15.07
C VAL A 274 14.22 12.56 15.82
N LEU A 275 13.79 11.55 16.59
CA LEU A 275 12.48 11.51 17.22
C LEU A 275 12.45 12.10 18.64
N PHE A 276 13.55 12.02 19.40
CA PHE A 276 13.63 12.36 20.82
C PHE A 276 14.32 13.72 21.07
N GLY A 277 13.99 14.76 20.32
CA GLY A 277 14.52 16.12 20.57
C GLY A 277 13.52 17.02 21.33
N LYS A 278 14.02 18.12 21.91
CA LYS A 278 13.26 19.04 22.78
C LYS A 278 12.06 19.76 22.13
N LYS A 279 11.98 19.87 20.80
CA LYS A 279 10.85 20.50 20.10
C LYS A 279 9.89 19.45 19.59
N ASP A 280 8.72 19.37 20.17
CA ASP A 280 7.61 18.64 19.59
C ASP A 280 7.09 19.38 18.35
N SER A 281 7.02 18.68 17.25
CA SER A 281 6.46 19.20 16.00
C SER A 281 5.58 18.13 15.37
N GLU A 282 4.58 18.58 14.63
CA GLU A 282 3.72 17.72 13.85
C GLU A 282 4.51 16.71 13.00
N GLN A 283 5.63 17.14 12.39
CA GLN A 283 6.46 16.23 11.62
C GLN A 283 7.10 15.12 12.48
N LYS A 284 7.50 15.42 13.72
CA LYS A 284 8.00 14.38 14.65
C LYS A 284 6.89 13.42 15.06
N LEU A 285 5.68 13.93 15.27
CA LEU A 285 4.52 13.08 15.54
C LEU A 285 4.31 12.08 14.41
N LEU A 286 4.28 12.54 13.15
CA LEU A 286 4.07 11.66 12.00
C LEU A 286 5.18 10.59 11.89
N GLY A 287 6.43 10.96 12.13
CA GLY A 287 7.53 10.01 12.20
C GLY A 287 7.39 9.00 13.36
N ARG A 288 6.93 9.45 14.54
CA ARG A 288 6.66 8.57 15.68
C ARG A 288 5.55 7.57 15.40
N ILE A 289 4.45 8.02 14.78
CA ILE A 289 3.33 7.14 14.39
C ILE A 289 3.82 6.04 13.45
N LEU A 290 4.55 6.40 12.39
CA LEU A 290 5.10 5.42 11.46
C LEU A 290 6.09 4.47 12.14
N MET A 291 6.94 4.98 13.03
CA MET A 291 7.88 4.16 13.79
C MET A 291 7.17 3.18 14.72
N ILE A 292 6.16 3.64 15.47
CA ILE A 292 5.37 2.78 16.37
C ILE A 292 4.68 1.68 15.58
N PHE A 293 4.10 2.01 14.42
CA PHE A 293 3.49 1.00 13.56
C PHE A 293 4.52 0.00 13.02
N CYS A 294 5.70 0.45 12.60
CA CYS A 294 6.76 -0.45 12.16
C CYS A 294 7.23 -1.39 13.30
N LEU A 295 7.39 -0.87 14.51
CA LEU A 295 7.74 -1.68 15.68
C LEU A 295 6.64 -2.70 16.03
N PHE A 296 5.38 -2.29 15.96
CA PHE A 296 4.23 -3.19 16.12
C PHE A 296 4.24 -4.30 15.06
N SER A 297 4.53 -3.95 13.80
CA SER A 297 4.62 -4.91 12.71
C SER A 297 5.78 -5.90 12.91
N ILE A 298 6.95 -5.41 13.31
CA ILE A 298 8.11 -6.26 13.66
C ILE A 298 7.72 -7.21 14.78
N PHE A 299 7.09 -6.72 15.85
CA PHE A 299 6.64 -7.55 16.97
C PHE A 299 5.70 -8.68 16.51
N TRP A 300 4.70 -8.34 15.67
CA TRP A 300 3.79 -9.35 15.10
C TRP A 300 4.53 -10.38 14.25
N ILE A 301 5.46 -9.94 13.40
CA ILE A 301 6.20 -10.80 12.48
C ILE A 301 7.19 -11.72 13.21
N THR A 302 7.86 -11.22 14.27
CA THR A 302 8.96 -11.95 14.93
C THR A 302 8.51 -12.71 16.18
N VAL A 303 7.60 -12.14 16.98
CA VAL A 303 7.17 -12.69 18.26
C VAL A 303 5.77 -13.32 18.15
N GLY A 304 4.82 -12.58 17.60
CA GLY A 304 3.42 -12.99 17.49
C GLY A 304 2.63 -12.79 18.79
N LEU A 305 1.42 -13.35 18.81
CA LEU A 305 0.48 -13.23 19.93
C LEU A 305 -0.14 -14.59 20.27
N PRO A 306 -0.61 -14.81 21.51
CA PRO A 306 -1.45 -15.95 21.84
C PRO A 306 -2.70 -16.01 20.95
N LYS A 307 -3.16 -17.20 20.62
CA LYS A 307 -4.26 -17.42 19.66
C LYS A 307 -5.50 -16.57 19.98
N TRP A 308 -5.96 -16.57 21.21
CA TRP A 308 -7.15 -15.83 21.64
C TRP A 308 -7.03 -14.31 21.39
N LEU A 309 -5.81 -13.76 21.63
CA LEU A 309 -5.55 -12.33 21.41
C LEU A 309 -5.43 -12.01 19.92
N ALA A 310 -4.79 -12.89 19.14
CA ALA A 310 -4.72 -12.76 17.69
C ALA A 310 -6.12 -12.79 17.05
N GLU A 311 -7.04 -13.62 17.57
CA GLU A 311 -8.44 -13.69 17.12
C GLU A 311 -9.23 -12.41 17.44
N ILE A 312 -9.18 -11.92 18.67
CA ILE A 312 -9.86 -10.67 19.09
C ILE A 312 -9.36 -9.45 18.30
N THR A 313 -8.06 -9.41 18.04
CA THR A 313 -7.42 -8.31 17.30
C THR A 313 -7.50 -8.47 15.78
N LEU A 314 -8.15 -9.51 15.28
CA LEU A 314 -8.21 -9.88 13.86
C LEU A 314 -6.83 -10.17 13.21
N LEU A 315 -5.74 -10.11 13.97
CA LEU A 315 -4.40 -10.45 13.49
C LEU A 315 -4.29 -11.94 13.11
N SER A 316 -5.16 -12.78 13.62
CA SER A 316 -5.26 -14.19 13.21
C SER A 316 -5.45 -14.39 11.70
N TYR A 317 -5.98 -13.40 11.00
CA TYR A 317 -6.09 -13.40 9.53
C TYR A 317 -4.82 -12.99 8.80
N VAL A 318 -3.80 -12.51 9.52
CA VAL A 318 -2.58 -11.93 8.94
C VAL A 318 -1.39 -12.87 9.10
N PRO A 319 -1.03 -13.67 8.09
CA PRO A 319 0.24 -14.38 8.12
C PRO A 319 1.43 -13.40 8.19
N PRO A 320 2.52 -13.72 8.91
CA PRO A 320 3.70 -12.87 9.01
C PRO A 320 4.25 -12.39 7.67
N LEU A 321 4.32 -13.27 6.67
CA LEU A 321 4.75 -12.93 5.30
C LEU A 321 3.88 -11.85 4.65
N ARG A 322 2.58 -11.81 4.97
CA ARG A 322 1.68 -10.77 4.45
C ARG A 322 1.81 -9.45 5.22
N ALA A 323 2.14 -9.52 6.52
CA ALA A 323 2.41 -8.34 7.34
C ALA A 323 3.65 -7.56 6.88
N ILE A 324 4.64 -8.23 6.30
CA ILE A 324 5.88 -7.60 5.80
C ILE A 324 5.59 -6.56 4.72
N LEU A 325 4.59 -6.77 3.87
CA LEU A 325 4.20 -5.77 2.86
C LEU A 325 3.74 -4.46 3.52
N SER A 326 2.88 -4.54 4.54
CA SER A 326 2.41 -3.35 5.27
C SER A 326 3.53 -2.68 6.07
N PHE A 327 4.44 -3.49 6.64
CA PHE A 327 5.67 -3.00 7.24
C PHE A 327 6.52 -2.23 6.22
N SER A 328 6.78 -2.80 5.05
CA SER A 328 7.63 -2.17 4.03
C SER A 328 7.01 -0.88 3.48
N PHE A 329 5.68 -0.82 3.33
CA PHE A 329 4.97 0.40 2.98
C PHE A 329 5.19 1.51 4.02
N ALA A 330 4.95 1.21 5.30
CA ALA A 330 5.18 2.18 6.37
C ALA A 330 6.67 2.55 6.53
N ALA A 331 7.59 1.59 6.37
CA ALA A 331 9.02 1.82 6.41
C ALA A 331 9.51 2.68 5.23
N CYS A 332 8.89 2.56 4.05
CA CYS A 332 9.12 3.46 2.92
C CYS A 332 8.71 4.88 3.25
N LEU A 333 7.49 5.09 3.74
CA LEU A 333 7.01 6.41 4.19
C LEU A 333 7.92 6.99 5.27
N LEU A 334 8.32 6.18 6.25
CA LEU A 334 9.23 6.56 7.32
C LEU A 334 10.63 6.92 6.79
N SER A 335 11.12 6.21 5.78
CA SER A 335 12.42 6.50 5.15
C SER A 335 12.41 7.83 4.42
N ILE A 336 11.36 8.13 3.66
CA ILE A 336 11.20 9.41 2.97
C ILE A 336 11.02 10.56 3.97
N TRP A 337 10.23 10.34 5.04
CA TRP A 337 10.11 11.29 6.14
C TRP A 337 11.46 11.57 6.80
N PHE A 338 12.25 10.53 7.09
CA PHE A 338 13.57 10.62 7.68
C PHE A 338 14.53 11.46 6.82
N ILE A 339 14.61 11.17 5.53
CA ILE A 339 15.43 11.94 4.58
C ILE A 339 15.03 13.42 4.58
N ALA A 340 13.72 13.70 4.53
CA ALA A 340 13.23 15.07 4.57
C ALA A 340 13.61 15.79 5.88
N TYR A 341 13.57 15.07 6.99
CA TYR A 341 13.90 15.58 8.31
C TYR A 341 15.39 15.92 8.41
N ILE A 342 16.29 14.98 8.11
CA ILE A 342 17.73 15.20 8.21
C ILE A 342 18.25 16.25 7.22
N TRP A 343 17.59 16.43 6.08
CA TRP A 343 17.94 17.50 5.13
C TRP A 343 17.55 18.89 5.61
N ARG A 344 16.79 18.99 6.67
CA ARG A 344 16.41 20.26 7.28
C ARG A 344 17.18 20.54 8.56
N GLU A 345 17.34 19.53 9.41
CA GLU A 345 17.82 19.72 10.79
C GLU A 345 19.26 19.27 11.02
N ASP A 346 19.87 18.50 10.11
CA ASP A 346 21.24 17.91 10.19
C ASP A 346 21.66 17.48 11.62
N VAL A 347 20.80 16.70 12.26
CA VAL A 347 20.95 16.31 13.67
C VAL A 347 21.88 15.12 13.91
N ILE A 348 22.32 14.45 12.85
CA ILE A 348 23.10 13.21 12.95
C ILE A 348 24.60 13.55 12.90
N PRO A 349 25.38 13.22 13.96
CA PRO A 349 26.82 13.43 13.95
C PRO A 349 27.51 12.71 12.79
N ILE A 350 28.58 13.31 12.25
CA ILE A 350 29.30 12.78 11.08
C ILE A 350 29.80 11.35 11.31
N TRP A 351 30.36 11.06 12.48
CA TRP A 351 30.85 9.73 12.82
C TRP A 351 29.73 8.68 12.85
N TYR A 352 28.53 9.08 13.27
CA TYR A 352 27.38 8.18 13.31
C TYR A 352 26.82 7.91 11.92
N LYS A 353 26.92 8.88 10.97
CA LYS A 353 26.58 8.63 9.56
C LYS A 353 27.40 7.48 8.98
N PHE A 354 28.70 7.39 9.31
CA PHE A 354 29.54 6.26 8.86
C PHE A 354 29.11 4.93 9.50
N ILE A 355 28.74 4.91 10.78
CA ILE A 355 28.18 3.71 11.41
C ILE A 355 26.91 3.26 10.71
N LEU A 356 25.98 4.20 10.41
CA LEU A 356 24.74 3.89 9.69
C LEU A 356 25.02 3.29 8.30
N LEU A 357 26.02 3.81 7.58
CA LEU A 357 26.41 3.25 6.28
C LEU A 357 27.00 1.85 6.41
N ALA A 358 27.87 1.62 7.39
CA ALA A 358 28.45 0.29 7.64
C ALA A 358 27.36 -0.72 8.00
N VAL A 359 26.41 -0.35 8.88
CA VAL A 359 25.29 -1.21 9.25
C VAL A 359 24.38 -1.49 8.04
N ASN A 360 24.13 -0.51 7.20
CA ASN A 360 23.30 -0.70 6.00
C ASN A 360 23.97 -1.70 5.03
N ALA A 361 25.25 -1.50 4.72
CA ALA A 361 25.99 -2.39 3.84
C ALA A 361 26.01 -3.83 4.39
N TRP A 362 26.31 -3.97 5.68
CA TRP A 362 26.32 -5.26 6.35
C TRP A 362 24.94 -5.92 6.35
N SER A 363 23.89 -5.16 6.65
CA SER A 363 22.51 -5.68 6.70
C SER A 363 22.05 -6.21 5.34
N TYR A 364 22.37 -5.49 4.25
CA TYR A 364 21.99 -5.92 2.91
C TYR A 364 22.77 -7.17 2.49
N PHE A 365 24.09 -7.15 2.68
CA PHE A 365 24.94 -8.32 2.41
C PHE A 365 24.48 -9.54 3.22
N TYR A 366 24.31 -9.37 4.53
CA TYR A 366 23.88 -10.45 5.43
C TYR A 366 22.49 -10.98 5.07
N ALA A 367 21.54 -10.09 4.76
CA ALA A 367 20.18 -10.49 4.39
C ALA A 367 20.16 -11.33 3.11
N ILE A 368 20.98 -11.01 2.11
CA ILE A 368 21.06 -11.79 0.87
C ILE A 368 21.70 -13.15 1.17
N THR A 369 22.89 -13.17 1.77
CA THR A 369 23.68 -14.40 1.96
C THR A 369 23.11 -15.38 3.00
N HIS A 370 22.18 -14.93 3.87
CA HIS A 370 21.57 -15.76 4.93
C HIS A 370 20.05 -15.93 4.72
N SER A 371 19.59 -15.88 3.47
CA SER A 371 18.20 -16.10 3.12
C SER A 371 18.07 -16.85 1.79
N LYS A 372 16.84 -17.05 1.35
CA LYS A 372 16.56 -17.65 0.04
C LYS A 372 17.05 -16.80 -1.16
N MET A 373 17.40 -15.53 -0.93
CA MET A 373 17.96 -14.65 -1.95
C MET A 373 19.39 -15.06 -2.37
N ASP A 374 20.12 -15.80 -1.54
CA ASP A 374 21.46 -16.29 -1.85
C ASP A 374 21.52 -17.10 -3.17
N ASN A 375 20.49 -17.91 -3.42
CA ASN A 375 20.37 -18.67 -4.66
C ASN A 375 19.85 -17.86 -5.87
N TYR A 376 19.43 -16.64 -5.66
CA TYR A 376 18.88 -15.77 -6.69
C TYR A 376 19.90 -14.73 -7.17
N PHE A 377 20.79 -14.30 -6.29
CA PHE A 377 21.88 -13.36 -6.58
C PHE A 377 23.21 -14.10 -6.75
N SER A 378 23.98 -13.72 -7.76
CA SER A 378 25.39 -14.07 -7.82
C SER A 378 26.19 -13.27 -6.78
N ASP A 379 27.42 -13.71 -6.47
CA ASP A 379 28.33 -13.00 -5.54
C ASP A 379 28.55 -11.55 -5.97
N PHE A 380 28.72 -11.32 -7.28
CA PHE A 380 28.89 -9.97 -7.83
C PHE A 380 27.63 -9.11 -7.61
N GLU A 381 26.46 -9.64 -7.90
CA GLU A 381 25.18 -8.93 -7.71
C GLU A 381 24.93 -8.62 -6.23
N THR A 382 25.26 -9.55 -5.34
CA THR A 382 25.14 -9.36 -3.89
C THR A 382 25.98 -8.17 -3.41
N ILE A 383 27.23 -8.09 -3.83
CA ILE A 383 28.11 -6.97 -3.50
C ILE A 383 27.58 -5.68 -4.16
N ALA A 384 27.21 -5.73 -5.44
CA ALA A 384 26.70 -4.57 -6.18
C ALA A 384 25.45 -3.98 -5.53
N VAL A 385 24.49 -4.80 -5.13
CA VAL A 385 23.25 -4.36 -4.44
C VAL A 385 23.55 -3.73 -3.08
N ALA A 386 24.42 -4.36 -2.27
CA ALA A 386 24.82 -3.82 -0.98
C ALA A 386 25.54 -2.47 -1.11
N VAL A 387 26.43 -2.33 -2.10
CA VAL A 387 27.14 -1.09 -2.40
C VAL A 387 26.17 -0.03 -2.92
N LEU A 388 25.35 -0.34 -3.91
CA LEU A 388 24.39 0.62 -4.51
C LEU A 388 23.41 1.16 -3.46
N GLY A 389 22.80 0.28 -2.67
CA GLY A 389 21.89 0.70 -1.62
C GLY A 389 22.56 1.59 -0.57
N THR A 390 23.82 1.28 -0.22
CA THR A 390 24.62 2.09 0.71
C THR A 390 25.01 3.43 0.10
N VAL A 391 25.33 3.50 -1.18
CA VAL A 391 25.62 4.76 -1.89
C VAL A 391 24.37 5.66 -1.94
N ILE A 392 23.20 5.09 -2.22
CA ILE A 392 21.93 5.86 -2.19
C ILE A 392 21.71 6.44 -0.80
N LEU A 393 21.90 5.64 0.25
CA LEU A 393 21.81 6.12 1.63
C LEU A 393 22.86 7.18 1.95
N ALA A 394 24.10 7.05 1.47
CA ALA A 394 25.14 8.04 1.66
C ALA A 394 24.74 9.38 1.05
N PHE A 395 24.21 9.38 -0.18
CA PHE A 395 23.70 10.62 -0.79
C PHE A 395 22.59 11.29 0.06
N ALA A 396 21.74 10.49 0.68
CA ALA A 396 20.73 11.00 1.61
C ALA A 396 21.35 11.58 2.87
N LEU A 397 22.25 10.85 3.56
CA LEU A 397 22.85 11.24 4.83
C LEU A 397 23.78 12.46 4.72
N PHE A 398 24.51 12.60 3.61
CA PHE A 398 25.39 13.74 3.36
C PHE A 398 24.71 14.91 2.64
N GLY A 399 23.42 14.80 2.35
CA GLY A 399 22.64 15.86 1.73
C GLY A 399 22.96 16.12 0.26
N TRP A 400 23.52 15.14 -0.45
CA TRP A 400 23.81 15.23 -1.89
C TRP A 400 22.53 14.97 -2.70
N ARG A 401 21.58 15.90 -2.54
CA ARG A 401 20.18 15.77 -2.98
C ARG A 401 20.04 15.45 -4.48
N ARG A 402 20.85 16.11 -5.35
CA ARG A 402 20.77 15.89 -6.81
C ARG A 402 21.15 14.45 -7.18
N LEU A 403 22.23 13.93 -6.58
CA LEU A 403 22.68 12.56 -6.80
C LEU A 403 21.66 11.54 -6.26
N PHE A 404 21.13 11.82 -5.05
CA PHE A 404 20.07 11.00 -4.48
C PHE A 404 18.86 10.91 -5.43
N TYR A 405 18.34 12.05 -5.91
CA TYR A 405 17.20 12.07 -6.82
C TYR A 405 17.47 11.32 -8.11
N LEU A 406 18.64 11.50 -8.71
CA LEU A 406 19.00 10.86 -9.97
C LEU A 406 19.07 9.34 -9.83
N VAL A 407 19.78 8.85 -8.81
CA VAL A 407 19.99 7.40 -8.65
C VAL A 407 18.71 6.71 -8.15
N PHE A 408 17.98 7.36 -7.24
CA PHE A 408 16.73 6.79 -6.74
C PHE A 408 15.63 6.79 -7.82
N ALA A 409 15.54 7.83 -8.65
CA ALA A 409 14.62 7.85 -9.79
C ALA A 409 14.97 6.76 -10.83
N ALA A 410 16.26 6.59 -11.13
CA ALA A 410 16.71 5.50 -12.02
C ALA A 410 16.31 4.11 -11.47
N LEU A 411 16.50 3.89 -10.18
CA LEU A 411 16.09 2.65 -9.52
C LEU A 411 14.58 2.41 -9.63
N VAL A 412 13.77 3.45 -9.39
CA VAL A 412 12.30 3.37 -9.51
C VAL A 412 11.88 3.04 -10.95
N ILE A 413 12.50 3.68 -11.94
CA ILE A 413 12.21 3.42 -13.36
C ILE A 413 12.57 1.97 -13.71
N VAL A 414 13.77 1.52 -13.40
CA VAL A 414 14.21 0.15 -13.71
C VAL A 414 13.32 -0.91 -13.05
N SER A 415 12.96 -0.71 -11.80
CA SER A 415 12.17 -1.71 -11.06
C SER A 415 10.67 -1.68 -11.36
N GLY A 416 10.12 -0.54 -11.80
CA GLY A 416 8.67 -0.36 -11.95
C GLY A 416 8.17 -0.36 -13.39
N PHE A 417 8.99 0.08 -14.34
CA PHE A 417 8.53 0.33 -15.71
C PHE A 417 8.01 -0.92 -16.43
N PHE A 418 8.70 -2.05 -16.29
CA PHE A 418 8.37 -3.29 -17.00
C PHE A 418 7.40 -4.21 -16.28
N VAL A 419 7.02 -3.91 -15.04
CA VAL A 419 6.14 -4.78 -14.25
C VAL A 419 4.67 -4.58 -14.62
N ASN A 420 4.28 -3.35 -15.00
CA ASN A 420 2.88 -3.05 -15.31
C ASN A 420 2.48 -3.57 -16.68
N PRO A 421 1.48 -4.48 -16.79
CA PRO A 421 1.06 -5.08 -18.06
C PRO A 421 0.46 -4.08 -19.06
N VAL A 422 0.09 -2.87 -18.64
CA VAL A 422 -0.37 -1.80 -19.56
C VAL A 422 0.72 -1.40 -20.55
N VAL A 423 1.97 -1.56 -20.20
CA VAL A 423 3.12 -1.27 -21.07
C VAL A 423 3.13 -2.15 -22.32
N GLU A 424 2.63 -3.38 -22.20
CA GLU A 424 2.60 -4.35 -23.32
C GLU A 424 1.40 -4.12 -24.27
N GLY A 425 0.42 -3.33 -23.86
CA GLY A 425 -0.78 -3.06 -24.63
C GLY A 425 -1.63 -4.32 -24.88
N THR A 426 -2.41 -4.30 -25.96
CA THR A 426 -3.32 -5.40 -26.31
C THR A 426 -2.62 -6.57 -27.01
N GLY A 427 -1.40 -6.40 -27.51
CA GLY A 427 -0.63 -7.45 -28.19
C GLY A 427 -0.47 -8.70 -27.33
N ALA A 428 -0.16 -8.53 -26.05
CA ALA A 428 -0.03 -9.61 -25.09
C ALA A 428 -1.30 -10.49 -24.94
N ILE A 429 -2.47 -9.97 -25.30
CA ILE A 429 -3.75 -10.70 -25.28
C ILE A 429 -3.98 -11.41 -26.61
N PHE A 430 -3.87 -10.67 -27.73
CA PHE A 430 -4.25 -11.18 -29.05
C PHE A 430 -3.18 -12.05 -29.71
N GLU A 431 -1.94 -11.98 -29.27
CA GLU A 431 -0.85 -12.83 -29.77
C GLU A 431 -0.80 -14.23 -29.13
N LYS A 432 -1.55 -14.45 -28.07
CA LYS A 432 -1.63 -15.77 -27.41
C LYS A 432 -2.34 -16.80 -28.29
N THR A 433 -1.86 -18.04 -28.22
CA THR A 433 -2.41 -19.16 -29.01
C THR A 433 -3.94 -19.31 -28.86
N PRO A 434 -4.55 -19.24 -27.65
CA PRO A 434 -6.00 -19.32 -27.53
C PRO A 434 -6.73 -18.21 -28.28
N ALA A 435 -6.23 -16.97 -28.23
CA ALA A 435 -6.86 -15.85 -28.94
C ALA A 435 -6.78 -16.03 -30.46
N LYS A 436 -5.64 -16.52 -30.98
CA LYS A 436 -5.47 -16.82 -32.40
C LYS A 436 -6.37 -17.95 -32.87
N GLU A 437 -6.58 -18.98 -32.05
CA GLU A 437 -7.49 -20.08 -32.38
C GLU A 437 -8.95 -19.64 -32.36
N ILE A 438 -9.37 -18.81 -31.40
CA ILE A 438 -10.72 -18.22 -31.38
C ILE A 438 -10.97 -17.37 -32.62
N GLN A 439 -10.02 -16.52 -33.02
CA GLN A 439 -10.13 -15.71 -34.24
C GLN A 439 -10.26 -16.54 -35.51
N LYS A 440 -9.68 -17.75 -35.57
CA LYS A 440 -9.87 -18.69 -36.71
C LYS A 440 -11.24 -19.32 -36.74
N ILE A 441 -11.90 -19.49 -35.59
CA ILE A 441 -13.26 -20.06 -35.49
C ILE A 441 -14.31 -19.02 -35.92
N ASP A 442 -14.06 -17.74 -35.65
CA ASP A 442 -14.92 -16.62 -36.02
C ASP A 442 -14.86 -16.23 -37.52
N GLN A 443 -13.88 -16.74 -38.26
CA GLN A 443 -13.74 -16.59 -39.72
C GLN A 443 -14.36 -17.78 -40.49
#